data_28e31fd6f7c4cf37c8bb1b4dcdc85025
#
_entry.id   28e31fd6f7c4cf37c8bb1b4dcdc85025
#
_cell.length_a   1.000
_cell.length_b   1.000
_cell.length_c   1.000
_cell.angle_alpha   90.00
_cell.angle_beta   90.00
_cell.angle_gamma   90.00
#
_symmetry.space_group_name_H-M   'P 1'
#
loop_
_entity.id
_entity.type
_entity.pdbx_description
1 polymer ?
#
loop_
_entity_poly.entity_id
_entity_poly.type
_entity_poly.pdbx_seq_one_letter_code
_entity_poly.pdbx_strand_id
1 'polypeptide(L)'
;MDKKVYLDKVLKYLLEGTDVDIPSSIKDMIDLWEELVAKLDKDNIPSDVLSNEDKFLRLDLLNRKLTDGEKIKTISETLDSDIDYCTKIALWKGDITTIYADVLVNSTTKDMLGCREGIKGTLDNSIFTRSGMRLRLKCRDIMQGEELNNTEILVTRAYNLPSDFIIHVVVPCIDGDITEENKVELKMSYLNV
;
A
#
# COMPACT_ATOMS: atom_id res chain seq x y z
N MET A 1 -18.56 11.50 13.53
CA MET A 1 -18.32 10.26 14.33
C MET A 1 -16.80 10.13 14.45
N ASP A 2 -16.28 9.85 15.64
CA ASP A 2 -14.83 9.88 15.89
C ASP A 2 -14.16 8.61 15.34
N LYS A 3 -13.12 8.76 14.51
CA LYS A 3 -12.33 7.64 13.96
C LYS A 3 -11.74 6.75 15.05
N LYS A 4 -11.49 7.30 16.25
CA LYS A 4 -10.96 6.58 17.40
C LYS A 4 -11.87 5.42 17.82
N VAL A 5 -13.20 5.60 17.75
CA VAL A 5 -14.17 4.57 18.13
C VAL A 5 -14.08 3.33 17.24
N TYR A 6 -13.83 3.54 15.95
CA TYR A 6 -13.67 2.43 15.00
C TYR A 6 -12.34 1.72 15.17
N LEU A 7 -11.26 2.49 15.35
CA LEU A 7 -9.92 1.94 15.58
C LEU A 7 -9.86 1.14 16.90
N ASP A 8 -10.52 1.59 17.97
CA ASP A 8 -10.62 0.87 19.24
C ASP A 8 -11.21 -0.54 19.05
N LYS A 9 -12.28 -0.65 18.23
CA LYS A 9 -12.90 -1.96 17.94
C LYS A 9 -11.98 -2.88 17.15
N VAL A 10 -11.23 -2.34 16.20
CA VAL A 10 -10.24 -3.11 15.41
C VAL A 10 -9.11 -3.59 16.31
N LEU A 11 -8.57 -2.70 17.16
CA LEU A 11 -7.51 -3.05 18.10
C LEU A 11 -7.94 -4.11 19.12
N LYS A 12 -9.16 -4.03 19.65
CA LYS A 12 -9.71 -5.07 20.54
C LYS A 12 -9.69 -6.46 19.90
N TYR A 13 -10.03 -6.56 18.62
CA TYR A 13 -9.95 -7.82 17.89
C TYR A 13 -8.50 -8.27 17.64
N LEU A 14 -7.63 -7.34 17.22
CA LEU A 14 -6.24 -7.67 16.92
C LEU A 14 -5.43 -8.09 18.14
N LEU A 15 -5.77 -7.55 19.32
CA LEU A 15 -5.11 -7.82 20.59
C LEU A 15 -5.77 -8.94 21.40
N GLU A 16 -6.82 -9.58 20.87
CA GLU A 16 -7.50 -10.68 21.56
C GLU A 16 -6.52 -11.80 21.93
N GLY A 17 -6.47 -12.14 23.22
CA GLY A 17 -5.55 -13.14 23.78
C GLY A 17 -4.13 -12.64 24.05
N THR A 18 -3.89 -11.34 24.02
CA THR A 18 -2.62 -10.71 24.41
C THR A 18 -2.79 -9.88 25.69
N ASP A 19 -1.68 -9.59 26.37
CA ASP A 19 -1.63 -8.71 27.56
C ASP A 19 -1.30 -7.24 27.20
N VAL A 20 -1.53 -6.82 25.93
CA VAL A 20 -1.23 -5.48 25.45
C VAL A 20 -2.44 -4.57 25.63
N ASP A 21 -2.26 -3.48 26.36
CA ASP A 21 -3.29 -2.46 26.52
C ASP A 21 -3.41 -1.55 25.30
N ILE A 22 -4.65 -1.13 24.98
CA ILE A 22 -4.90 -0.14 23.93
C ILE A 22 -4.50 1.24 24.41
N PRO A 23 -3.60 1.95 23.70
CA PRO A 23 -3.18 3.29 24.08
C PRO A 23 -4.34 4.29 24.14
N SER A 24 -4.22 5.31 25.00
CA SER A 24 -5.22 6.37 25.11
C SER A 24 -5.14 7.40 23.97
N SER A 25 -3.95 7.65 23.44
CA SER A 25 -3.69 8.58 22.34
C SER A 25 -4.05 7.96 20.99
N ILE A 26 -4.79 8.70 20.16
CA ILE A 26 -5.13 8.25 18.81
C ILE A 26 -3.88 8.00 17.95
N LYS A 27 -2.81 8.74 18.14
CA LYS A 27 -1.55 8.56 17.45
C LYS A 27 -0.93 7.20 17.79
N ASP A 28 -0.82 6.90 19.08
CA ASP A 28 -0.22 5.65 19.53
C ASP A 28 -1.10 4.44 19.16
N MET A 29 -2.43 4.62 19.11
CA MET A 29 -3.35 3.60 18.59
C MET A 29 -3.11 3.32 17.12
N ILE A 30 -2.87 4.34 16.29
CA ILE A 30 -2.55 4.18 14.87
C ILE A 30 -1.21 3.48 14.71
N ASP A 31 -0.18 3.88 15.46
CA ASP A 31 1.14 3.26 15.43
C ASP A 31 1.08 1.77 15.80
N LEU A 32 0.29 1.42 16.82
CA LEU A 32 0.06 0.04 17.24
C LEU A 32 -0.72 -0.75 16.17
N TRP A 33 -1.78 -0.17 15.60
CA TRP A 33 -2.56 -0.79 14.55
C TRP A 33 -1.68 -1.08 13.31
N GLU A 34 -0.87 -0.12 12.86
CA GLU A 34 0.06 -0.31 11.74
C GLU A 34 1.01 -1.48 11.96
N GLU A 35 1.54 -1.62 13.19
CA GLU A 35 2.42 -2.74 13.54
C GLU A 35 1.69 -4.08 13.50
N LEU A 36 0.47 -4.13 14.07
CA LEU A 36 -0.31 -5.37 14.15
C LEU A 36 -0.78 -5.84 12.77
N VAL A 37 -1.27 -4.93 11.91
CA VAL A 37 -1.76 -5.32 10.58
C VAL A 37 -0.61 -5.70 9.64
N ALA A 38 0.59 -5.13 9.79
CA ALA A 38 1.75 -5.52 9.00
C ALA A 38 2.15 -6.99 9.24
N LYS A 39 2.00 -7.46 10.49
CA LYS A 39 2.32 -8.82 10.92
C LYS A 39 1.13 -9.79 10.88
N LEU A 40 -0.03 -9.30 10.43
CA LEU A 40 -1.27 -10.08 10.48
C LEU A 40 -1.22 -11.30 9.58
N ASP A 41 -1.38 -12.48 10.20
CA ASP A 41 -1.43 -13.78 9.53
C ASP A 41 -2.71 -14.54 9.90
N LYS A 42 -3.87 -13.91 9.63
CA LYS A 42 -5.20 -14.50 9.85
C LYS A 42 -5.95 -14.52 8.52
N ASP A 43 -6.52 -15.67 8.15
CA ASP A 43 -7.31 -15.84 6.93
C ASP A 43 -8.76 -15.38 7.10
N ASN A 44 -9.30 -15.58 8.28
CA ASN A 44 -10.70 -15.27 8.59
C ASN A 44 -10.78 -14.11 9.57
N ILE A 45 -11.11 -12.93 9.05
CA ILE A 45 -11.36 -11.73 9.86
C ILE A 45 -12.86 -11.45 9.80
N PRO A 46 -13.54 -11.26 10.94
CA PRO A 46 -14.97 -10.93 10.98
C PRO A 46 -15.30 -9.71 10.14
N SER A 47 -16.44 -9.75 9.45
CA SER A 47 -16.86 -8.69 8.52
C SER A 47 -17.10 -7.34 9.21
N ASP A 48 -17.50 -7.36 10.47
CA ASP A 48 -17.68 -6.16 11.29
C ASP A 48 -16.34 -5.52 11.67
N VAL A 49 -15.28 -6.31 11.91
CA VAL A 49 -13.90 -5.82 12.12
C VAL A 49 -13.39 -5.13 10.86
N LEU A 50 -13.50 -5.80 9.70
CA LEU A 50 -13.15 -5.21 8.40
C LEU A 50 -13.92 -3.92 8.12
N SER A 51 -15.23 -3.90 8.42
CA SER A 51 -16.07 -2.70 8.25
C SER A 51 -15.67 -1.57 9.20
N ASN A 52 -15.24 -1.87 10.42
CA ASN A 52 -14.70 -0.86 11.34
C ASN A 52 -13.37 -0.31 10.86
N GLU A 53 -12.47 -1.14 10.34
CA GLU A 53 -11.22 -0.68 9.73
C GLU A 53 -11.47 0.23 8.52
N ASP A 54 -12.37 -0.16 7.60
CA ASP A 54 -12.74 0.68 6.46
C ASP A 54 -13.25 2.07 6.90
N LYS A 55 -14.11 2.12 7.93
CA LYS A 55 -14.62 3.39 8.47
C LYS A 55 -13.52 4.23 9.10
N PHE A 56 -12.61 3.60 9.85
CA PHE A 56 -11.45 4.26 10.42
C PHE A 56 -10.58 4.86 9.32
N LEU A 57 -10.18 4.07 8.31
CA LEU A 57 -9.28 4.49 7.24
C LEU A 57 -9.88 5.62 6.39
N ARG A 58 -11.18 5.55 6.06
CA ARG A 58 -11.86 6.62 5.33
C ARG A 58 -11.89 7.92 6.11
N LEU A 59 -12.18 7.87 7.40
CA LEU A 59 -12.15 9.05 8.26
C LEU A 59 -10.73 9.59 8.47
N ASP A 60 -9.73 8.71 8.53
CA ASP A 60 -8.33 9.11 8.59
C ASP A 60 -7.90 9.81 7.31
N LEU A 61 -8.23 9.25 6.15
CA LEU A 61 -7.94 9.84 4.84
C LEU A 61 -8.52 11.25 4.68
N LEU A 62 -9.77 11.47 5.14
CA LEU A 62 -10.41 12.79 5.11
C LEU A 62 -9.66 13.88 5.92
N ASN A 63 -8.85 13.48 6.90
CA ASN A 63 -8.05 14.39 7.70
C ASN A 63 -6.62 14.60 7.14
N ARG A 64 -6.29 13.97 6.01
CA ARG A 64 -4.99 14.08 5.35
C ARG A 64 -5.07 15.04 4.18
N LYS A 65 -3.94 15.68 3.85
CA LYS A 65 -3.85 16.53 2.67
C LYS A 65 -3.78 15.65 1.43
N LEU A 66 -4.85 15.65 0.64
CA LEU A 66 -4.92 14.91 -0.60
C LEU A 66 -4.32 15.71 -1.76
N THR A 67 -3.69 15.02 -2.69
CA THR A 67 -3.16 15.57 -3.93
C THR A 67 -3.94 15.00 -5.11
N ASP A 68 -4.41 15.86 -5.98
CA ASP A 68 -5.04 15.48 -7.24
C ASP A 68 -3.94 15.22 -8.28
N GLY A 69 -3.79 13.97 -8.72
CA GLY A 69 -2.75 13.55 -9.66
C GLY A 69 -2.83 14.28 -11.01
N GLU A 70 -4.05 14.56 -11.49
CA GLU A 70 -4.26 15.27 -12.75
C GLU A 70 -3.81 16.74 -12.71
N LYS A 71 -3.70 17.32 -11.51
CA LYS A 71 -3.26 18.71 -11.32
C LYS A 71 -1.77 18.89 -11.07
N ILE A 72 -1.03 17.79 -11.06
CA ILE A 72 0.43 17.87 -10.94
C ILE A 72 1.00 18.35 -12.26
N LYS A 73 1.80 19.41 -12.20
CA LYS A 73 2.46 19.96 -13.39
C LYS A 73 3.42 18.96 -13.98
N THR A 74 3.40 18.86 -15.31
CA THR A 74 4.28 17.97 -16.05
C THR A 74 5.72 18.50 -16.08
N ILE A 75 6.67 17.66 -16.47
CA ILE A 75 8.07 18.07 -16.60
C ILE A 75 8.26 19.10 -17.72
N SER A 76 7.43 19.09 -18.77
CA SER A 76 7.42 20.15 -19.78
C SER A 76 7.02 21.53 -19.19
N GLU A 77 6.15 21.55 -18.17
CA GLU A 77 5.70 22.79 -17.52
C GLU A 77 6.64 23.27 -16.41
N THR A 78 7.49 22.39 -15.87
CA THR A 78 8.32 22.67 -14.69
C THR A 78 9.80 22.75 -14.98
N LEU A 79 10.29 22.01 -15.97
CA LEU A 79 11.73 21.84 -16.26
C LEU A 79 12.12 22.31 -17.68
N ASP A 80 11.19 22.87 -18.46
CA ASP A 80 11.44 23.27 -19.86
C ASP A 80 12.12 22.15 -20.67
N SER A 81 11.64 20.93 -20.49
CA SER A 81 12.22 19.72 -21.07
C SER A 81 11.49 19.32 -22.35
N ASP A 82 12.24 18.89 -23.35
CA ASP A 82 11.76 18.40 -24.64
C ASP A 82 11.90 16.90 -24.83
N ILE A 83 12.20 16.17 -23.77
CA ILE A 83 12.29 14.70 -23.84
C ILE A 83 10.94 14.09 -24.23
N ASP A 84 10.99 12.89 -24.82
CA ASP A 84 9.80 12.13 -25.19
C ASP A 84 8.83 12.00 -24.01
N TYR A 85 7.54 12.23 -24.28
CA TYR A 85 6.47 12.17 -23.28
C TYR A 85 6.52 13.22 -22.16
N CYS A 86 7.34 14.25 -22.24
CA CYS A 86 7.48 15.30 -21.21
C CYS A 86 6.14 15.95 -20.82
N THR A 87 5.15 15.97 -21.73
CA THR A 87 3.79 16.46 -21.47
C THR A 87 2.89 15.46 -20.73
N LYS A 88 3.35 14.22 -20.53
CA LYS A 88 2.62 13.14 -19.84
C LYS A 88 3.28 12.69 -18.54
N ILE A 89 4.50 13.16 -18.28
CA ILE A 89 5.27 12.79 -17.11
C ILE A 89 5.27 13.96 -16.15
N ALA A 90 4.94 13.69 -14.88
CA ALA A 90 5.04 14.64 -13.79
C ALA A 90 5.97 14.09 -12.71
N LEU A 91 6.70 14.98 -12.04
CA LEU A 91 7.53 14.63 -10.88
C LEU A 91 6.86 15.16 -9.62
N TRP A 92 6.55 14.28 -8.69
CA TRP A 92 5.90 14.62 -7.45
C TRP A 92 6.60 13.96 -6.25
N LYS A 93 6.64 14.66 -5.13
CA LYS A 93 7.16 14.13 -3.87
C LYS A 93 6.11 14.29 -2.77
N GLY A 94 5.64 13.17 -2.24
CA GLY A 94 4.63 13.16 -1.19
C GLY A 94 4.35 11.74 -0.71
N ASP A 95 3.29 11.61 0.07
CA ASP A 95 2.80 10.32 0.53
C ASP A 95 1.87 9.73 -0.55
N ILE A 96 2.31 8.65 -1.20
CA ILE A 96 1.60 7.99 -2.28
C ILE A 96 0.19 7.54 -1.88
N THR A 97 -0.06 7.29 -0.60
CA THR A 97 -1.37 6.89 -0.09
C THR A 97 -2.37 8.05 0.01
N THR A 98 -1.98 9.24 -0.42
CA THR A 98 -2.80 10.46 -0.43
C THR A 98 -2.98 11.08 -1.81
N ILE A 99 -2.56 10.41 -2.87
CA ILE A 99 -2.73 10.91 -4.24
C ILE A 99 -3.96 10.29 -4.90
N TYR A 100 -4.80 11.12 -5.50
CA TYR A 100 -5.84 10.68 -6.42
C TYR A 100 -5.21 10.33 -7.76
N ALA A 101 -5.32 9.05 -8.13
CA ALA A 101 -4.90 8.53 -9.42
C ALA A 101 -5.76 7.31 -9.75
N ASP A 102 -5.97 7.01 -11.01
CA ASP A 102 -6.73 5.81 -11.41
C ASP A 102 -6.04 4.55 -10.92
N VAL A 103 -4.69 4.53 -11.02
CA VAL A 103 -3.86 3.37 -10.68
C VAL A 103 -2.63 3.78 -9.89
N LEU A 104 -2.30 3.00 -8.86
CA LEU A 104 -1.00 3.04 -8.18
C LEU A 104 -0.17 1.82 -8.59
N VAL A 105 1.13 2.01 -8.74
CA VAL A 105 2.07 0.90 -8.92
C VAL A 105 2.76 0.62 -7.60
N ASN A 106 2.74 -0.64 -7.20
CA ASN A 106 3.37 -1.14 -5.98
C ASN A 106 4.43 -2.20 -6.28
N SER A 107 5.68 -1.91 -5.97
CA SER A 107 6.74 -2.92 -5.96
C SER A 107 6.62 -3.76 -4.70
N THR A 108 6.46 -5.08 -4.83
CA THR A 108 6.13 -5.95 -3.70
C THR A 108 6.92 -7.27 -3.73
N THR A 109 6.69 -8.11 -2.73
CA THR A 109 7.29 -9.43 -2.57
C THR A 109 6.60 -10.48 -3.46
N LYS A 110 7.26 -11.62 -3.72
CA LYS A 110 6.75 -12.69 -4.59
C LYS A 110 5.45 -13.30 -4.08
N ASP A 111 5.26 -13.35 -2.77
CA ASP A 111 4.05 -13.86 -2.13
C ASP A 111 2.86 -12.88 -2.20
N MET A 112 3.07 -11.66 -2.70
CA MET A 112 2.06 -10.59 -2.82
C MET A 112 1.34 -10.25 -1.50
N LEU A 113 1.98 -10.50 -0.35
CA LEU A 113 1.38 -10.24 0.97
C LEU A 113 1.92 -9.01 1.66
N GLY A 114 2.81 -8.28 0.98
CA GLY A 114 3.45 -7.09 1.48
C GLY A 114 4.61 -7.39 2.44
N CYS A 115 5.46 -6.41 2.66
CA CYS A 115 6.59 -6.55 3.58
C CYS A 115 6.11 -6.77 5.01
N ARG A 116 6.35 -7.97 5.57
CA ARG A 116 5.94 -8.36 6.93
C ARG A 116 6.99 -8.03 7.99
N GLU A 117 8.21 -7.72 7.61
CA GLU A 117 9.34 -7.52 8.53
C GLU A 117 9.30 -6.19 9.29
N GLY A 118 8.14 -5.53 9.33
CA GLY A 118 7.94 -4.37 10.20
C GLY A 118 8.79 -3.14 9.85
N ILE A 119 9.36 -3.09 8.64
CA ILE A 119 10.06 -1.90 8.15
C ILE A 119 9.00 -0.84 7.83
N LYS A 120 8.68 -0.03 8.83
CA LYS A 120 7.78 1.11 8.67
C LYS A 120 8.33 2.04 7.59
N GLY A 121 7.45 2.52 6.72
CA GLY A 121 7.78 3.55 5.74
C GLY A 121 8.30 3.04 4.39
N THR A 122 8.30 1.73 4.12
CA THR A 122 8.46 1.25 2.74
C THR A 122 7.20 1.52 1.94
N LEU A 123 7.34 1.66 0.61
CA LEU A 123 6.23 1.84 -0.32
C LEU A 123 5.17 0.75 -0.12
N ASP A 124 5.62 -0.50 -0.20
CA ASP A 124 4.78 -1.69 -0.09
C ASP A 124 4.01 -1.74 1.24
N ASN A 125 4.71 -1.57 2.38
CA ASN A 125 4.06 -1.54 3.70
C ASN A 125 3.02 -0.41 3.79
N SER A 126 3.32 0.78 3.28
CA SER A 126 2.40 1.92 3.31
C SER A 126 1.13 1.66 2.49
N ILE A 127 1.27 1.09 1.30
CA ILE A 127 0.14 0.75 0.42
C ILE A 127 -0.72 -0.33 1.08
N PHE A 128 -0.14 -1.45 1.53
CA PHE A 128 -0.90 -2.52 2.18
C PHE A 128 -1.61 -2.06 3.44
N THR A 129 -0.93 -1.30 4.30
CA THR A 129 -1.51 -0.79 5.55
C THR A 129 -2.65 0.18 5.28
N ARG A 130 -2.49 1.14 4.36
CA ARG A 130 -3.51 2.16 4.09
C ARG A 130 -4.65 1.67 3.19
N SER A 131 -4.45 0.60 2.42
CA SER A 131 -5.56 -0.11 1.77
C SER A 131 -6.42 -0.87 2.77
N GLY A 132 -5.83 -1.33 3.87
CA GLY A 132 -6.48 -2.10 4.92
C GLY A 132 -6.35 -3.62 4.76
N MET A 133 -6.82 -4.35 5.78
CA MET A 133 -6.73 -5.82 5.83
C MET A 133 -7.39 -6.53 4.63
N ARG A 134 -8.42 -5.91 4.01
CA ARG A 134 -9.08 -6.47 2.82
C ARG A 134 -8.15 -6.68 1.65
N LEU A 135 -7.17 -5.79 1.42
CA LEU A 135 -6.19 -5.97 0.35
C LEU A 135 -5.36 -7.24 0.59
N ARG A 136 -4.83 -7.41 1.80
CA ARG A 136 -4.01 -8.56 2.16
C ARG A 136 -4.79 -9.88 2.04
N LEU A 137 -6.03 -9.89 2.53
CA LEU A 137 -6.93 -11.06 2.38
C LEU A 137 -7.19 -11.37 0.91
N LYS A 138 -7.38 -10.34 0.07
CA LYS A 138 -7.61 -10.55 -1.37
C LYS A 138 -6.37 -11.08 -2.09
N CYS A 139 -5.19 -10.55 -1.79
CA CYS A 139 -3.95 -11.08 -2.35
C CYS A 139 -3.74 -12.54 -1.93
N ARG A 140 -3.96 -12.88 -0.67
CA ARG A 140 -3.88 -14.26 -0.16
C ARG A 140 -4.88 -15.19 -0.86
N ASP A 141 -6.12 -14.76 -1.05
CA ASP A 141 -7.16 -15.49 -1.77
C ASP A 141 -6.76 -15.78 -3.24
N ILE A 142 -6.12 -14.83 -3.90
CA ILE A 142 -5.67 -15.00 -5.29
C ILE A 142 -4.44 -15.91 -5.34
N MET A 143 -3.46 -15.69 -4.47
CA MET A 143 -2.18 -16.36 -4.51
C MET A 143 -2.27 -17.82 -4.00
N GLN A 144 -3.16 -18.13 -3.05
CA GLN A 144 -3.36 -19.48 -2.49
C GLN A 144 -2.07 -20.17 -2.04
N GLY A 145 -1.08 -19.39 -1.61
CA GLY A 145 0.23 -19.89 -1.20
C GLY A 145 1.26 -20.03 -2.35
N GLU A 146 0.88 -19.70 -3.58
CA GLU A 146 1.79 -19.61 -4.71
C GLU A 146 2.63 -18.32 -4.66
N GLU A 147 3.71 -18.29 -5.41
CA GLU A 147 4.58 -17.11 -5.58
C GLU A 147 4.64 -16.71 -7.06
N LEU A 148 4.69 -15.43 -7.32
CA LEU A 148 4.97 -14.89 -8.64
C LEU A 148 6.49 -14.80 -8.88
N ASN A 149 6.87 -14.87 -10.15
CA ASN A 149 8.25 -14.64 -10.56
C ASN A 149 8.55 -13.13 -10.65
N ASN A 150 9.84 -12.79 -10.73
CA ASN A 150 10.25 -11.43 -11.05
C ASN A 150 9.54 -10.94 -12.32
N THR A 151 9.14 -9.67 -12.34
CA THR A 151 8.42 -8.99 -13.42
C THR A 151 6.94 -9.33 -13.58
N GLU A 152 6.44 -10.37 -12.93
CA GLU A 152 5.01 -10.69 -12.94
C GLU A 152 4.20 -9.69 -12.13
N ILE A 153 2.94 -9.51 -12.51
CA ILE A 153 2.04 -8.52 -11.92
C ILE A 153 0.76 -9.15 -11.39
N LEU A 154 0.18 -8.49 -10.39
CA LEU A 154 -1.16 -8.74 -9.88
C LEU A 154 -1.93 -7.42 -9.80
N VAL A 155 -3.16 -7.39 -10.31
CA VAL A 155 -4.02 -6.21 -10.21
C VAL A 155 -5.11 -6.42 -9.16
N THR A 156 -5.24 -5.46 -8.25
CA THR A 156 -6.29 -5.48 -7.22
C THR A 156 -7.03 -4.14 -7.17
N ARG A 157 -8.17 -4.11 -6.47
CA ARG A 157 -8.78 -2.86 -6.02
C ARG A 157 -7.89 -2.17 -4.99
N ALA A 158 -7.94 -0.85 -4.92
CA ALA A 158 -7.17 -0.06 -3.95
C ALA A 158 -7.86 0.09 -2.58
N TYR A 159 -9.11 -0.35 -2.45
CA TYR A 159 -9.93 -0.35 -1.22
C TYR A 159 -10.09 1.02 -0.57
N ASN A 160 -9.28 1.32 0.47
CA ASN A 160 -9.40 2.57 1.23
C ASN A 160 -8.40 3.66 0.78
N LEU A 161 -7.60 3.42 -0.26
CA LEU A 161 -6.78 4.43 -0.91
C LEU A 161 -7.61 5.31 -1.84
N PRO A 162 -7.19 6.55 -2.12
CA PRO A 162 -7.86 7.45 -3.06
C PRO A 162 -7.50 7.11 -4.53
N SER A 163 -7.52 5.83 -4.88
CA SER A 163 -7.23 5.29 -6.21
C SER A 163 -8.17 4.13 -6.49
N ASP A 164 -8.38 3.79 -7.76
CA ASP A 164 -9.29 2.70 -8.12
C ASP A 164 -8.62 1.34 -8.04
N PHE A 165 -7.37 1.25 -8.52
CA PHE A 165 -6.63 0.00 -8.63
C PHE A 165 -5.19 0.14 -8.15
N ILE A 166 -4.59 -1.00 -7.82
CA ILE A 166 -3.16 -1.16 -7.59
C ILE A 166 -2.65 -2.23 -8.54
N ILE A 167 -1.57 -1.92 -9.25
CA ILE A 167 -0.77 -2.90 -9.97
C ILE A 167 0.41 -3.25 -9.07
N HIS A 168 0.39 -4.44 -8.53
CA HIS A 168 1.51 -4.99 -7.77
C HIS A 168 2.48 -5.65 -8.76
N VAL A 169 3.76 -5.34 -8.65
CA VAL A 169 4.80 -5.92 -9.51
C VAL A 169 5.93 -6.49 -8.66
N VAL A 170 6.35 -7.72 -8.97
CA VAL A 170 7.55 -8.30 -8.36
C VAL A 170 8.76 -7.72 -9.07
N VAL A 171 9.55 -6.94 -8.34
CA VAL A 171 10.79 -6.36 -8.87
C VAL A 171 11.99 -7.24 -8.53
N PRO A 172 13.06 -7.23 -9.34
CA PRO A 172 14.26 -8.00 -9.03
C PRO A 172 14.87 -7.54 -7.69
N CYS A 173 15.16 -8.51 -6.85
CA CYS A 173 15.96 -8.29 -5.63
C CYS A 173 17.43 -8.35 -6.00
N ILE A 174 18.16 -7.28 -5.74
CA ILE A 174 19.59 -7.16 -6.09
C ILE A 174 20.42 -7.36 -4.81
N ASP A 175 21.21 -8.42 -4.81
CA ASP A 175 22.20 -8.70 -3.78
C ASP A 175 23.61 -8.57 -4.39
N GLY A 176 24.36 -7.55 -4.00
CA GLY A 176 25.67 -7.21 -4.56
C GLY A 176 25.61 -6.28 -5.77
N ASP A 177 26.44 -6.55 -6.79
CA ASP A 177 26.56 -5.71 -7.99
C ASP A 177 25.38 -5.91 -8.96
N ILE A 178 24.96 -4.83 -9.61
CA ILE A 178 23.89 -4.85 -10.62
C ILE A 178 24.37 -5.59 -11.87
N THR A 179 23.71 -6.68 -12.23
CA THR A 179 23.98 -7.47 -13.43
C THR A 179 23.17 -6.97 -14.65
N GLU A 180 23.55 -7.40 -15.84
CA GLU A 180 22.74 -7.12 -17.05
C GLU A 180 21.37 -7.81 -16.99
N GLU A 181 21.27 -8.97 -16.36
CA GLU A 181 20.00 -9.65 -16.12
C GLU A 181 19.07 -8.80 -15.24
N ASN A 182 19.57 -8.24 -14.13
CA ASN A 182 18.77 -7.34 -13.28
C ASN A 182 18.25 -6.12 -14.06
N LYS A 183 19.04 -5.56 -14.98
CA LYS A 183 18.59 -4.44 -15.82
C LYS A 183 17.48 -4.86 -16.78
N VAL A 184 17.58 -6.06 -17.38
CA VAL A 184 16.55 -6.61 -18.26
C VAL A 184 15.27 -6.86 -17.47
N GLU A 185 15.34 -7.50 -16.30
CA GLU A 185 14.17 -7.73 -15.44
C GLU A 185 13.51 -6.43 -15.00
N LEU A 186 14.30 -5.42 -14.59
CA LEU A 186 13.76 -4.12 -14.23
C LEU A 186 13.03 -3.46 -15.41
N LYS A 187 13.62 -3.51 -16.60
CA LYS A 187 12.97 -3.01 -17.84
C LYS A 187 11.65 -3.75 -18.09
N MET A 188 11.62 -5.08 -17.92
CA MET A 188 10.41 -5.88 -18.11
C MET A 188 9.35 -5.53 -17.07
N SER A 189 9.73 -5.25 -15.82
CA SER A 189 8.80 -4.78 -14.80
C SER A 189 8.08 -3.49 -15.22
N TYR A 190 8.80 -2.53 -15.82
CA TYR A 190 8.18 -1.32 -16.36
C TYR A 190 7.30 -1.55 -17.58
N LEU A 191 7.60 -2.57 -18.39
CA LEU A 191 6.81 -2.88 -19.60
C LEU A 191 5.52 -3.65 -19.27
N ASN A 192 5.50 -4.37 -18.15
CA ASN A 192 4.37 -5.17 -17.72
C ASN A 192 3.32 -4.36 -16.93
N VAL A 193 3.71 -3.21 -16.41
CA VAL A 193 2.84 -2.25 -15.70
C VAL A 193 2.17 -1.29 -16.67
#